data_4b3db4441d34ff8d53ecf82ffae3d1ec
#
_entry.id   4b3db4441d34ff8d53ecf82ffae3d1ec
#
_cell.length_a   1.000
_cell.length_b   1.000
_cell.length_c   1.000
_cell.angle_alpha   90.00
_cell.angle_beta   90.00
_cell.angle_gamma   90.00
#
_symmetry.space_group_name_H-M   'P 1'
#
loop_
_entity.id
_entity.type
_entity.pdbx_description
1 polymer ?
#
loop_
_entity_poly.entity_id
_entity_poly.type
_entity_poly.pdbx_seq_one_letter_code
_entity_poly.pdbx_strand_id
1 'polypeptide(L)'
;MSFGPIHHELLQVLSFAAALSFIELRAKRSWLLFFYFHTLTLLIGLSWLHISMTRYGGMPEALSATALVGFCMYLALFGTAAFAMYRQAILRNWVKPGLGAGFAFGGLWGLFELLRAGLFTGFPWLSVGYAHVDGVLSHWAAWVGVYGISALAIAAALWLAALLRGSAPYTQQATEGTAKKPSVLFNSEGKPGLIIALALLVIASSLLQHNWVNPSGSSFRSLLMQTNVSQLQKFDAQRLLEQHERIVNMVLRAQVDLTVSPETAWISPWAHSPVESRDKLVQALAKQGGVLALGMPLGKHIENGETLPIRSNSLVLMQGQGQWLGRYDKQHLVPFGEFVPPGFRWFVEQMRIPLGDFERGKGPAPIHPVAGRLIGFNICYEDLFPEAIALQVQQGAHVLVNASNLAWFGDSHALHQHLQISRMRSLELQRPMLRATNTGATAAIGADGRVLAKLPHLSEEVLVTSVQPMHGLTPFARFRLSATLVFLSLMLILALATAWIEVSANRGIKISS
;
A
#
# COMPACT_ATOMS: atom_id res chain seq x y z
N MET A 1 6.21 4.29 -13.57
CA MET A 1 7.68 4.32 -13.48
C MET A 1 8.20 4.62 -12.07
N SER A 2 7.56 5.43 -11.27
CA SER A 2 7.91 5.64 -9.85
C SER A 2 7.55 4.45 -8.94
N PHE A 3 6.63 3.63 -9.39
CA PHE A 3 6.32 2.34 -8.79
C PHE A 3 7.07 1.27 -9.57
N GLY A 4 7.80 0.37 -8.88
CA GLY A 4 8.66 -0.64 -9.50
C GLY A 4 8.34 -1.02 -10.96
N PRO A 5 9.32 -1.46 -11.71
CA PRO A 5 10.67 -1.85 -11.27
C PRO A 5 11.71 -0.73 -11.20
N ILE A 6 11.41 0.49 -11.71
CA ILE A 6 12.39 1.59 -11.81
C ILE A 6 12.62 2.30 -10.45
N HIS A 7 11.66 2.30 -9.54
CA HIS A 7 11.75 2.86 -8.18
C HIS A 7 12.40 4.24 -8.09
N HIS A 8 11.89 5.24 -8.79
CA HIS A 8 12.46 6.58 -8.74
C HIS A 8 11.42 7.59 -8.27
N GLU A 9 11.49 7.99 -7.00
CA GLU A 9 10.53 8.88 -6.34
C GLU A 9 10.38 10.23 -7.05
N LEU A 10 11.48 10.76 -7.62
CA LEU A 10 11.45 12.02 -8.36
C LEU A 10 10.56 11.97 -9.61
N LEU A 11 10.42 10.81 -10.26
CA LEU A 11 9.54 10.66 -11.43
C LEU A 11 8.08 10.90 -11.07
N GLN A 12 7.67 10.56 -9.84
CA GLN A 12 6.31 10.85 -9.39
C GLN A 12 6.09 12.36 -9.25
N VAL A 13 6.98 13.06 -8.55
CA VAL A 13 6.90 14.51 -8.35
C VAL A 13 6.97 15.25 -9.71
N LEU A 14 7.91 14.86 -10.57
CA LEU A 14 8.09 15.47 -11.90
C LEU A 14 6.88 15.24 -12.81
N SER A 15 6.28 14.05 -12.81
CA SER A 15 5.09 13.74 -13.63
C SER A 15 3.90 14.59 -13.22
N PHE A 16 3.64 14.72 -11.92
CA PHE A 16 2.57 15.58 -11.41
C PHE A 16 2.90 17.06 -11.64
N ALA A 17 4.14 17.49 -11.43
CA ALA A 17 4.56 18.86 -11.68
C ALA A 17 4.39 19.23 -13.16
N ALA A 18 4.80 18.37 -14.09
CA ALA A 18 4.59 18.56 -15.51
C ALA A 18 3.10 18.68 -15.86
N ALA A 19 2.29 17.71 -15.44
CA ALA A 19 0.84 17.76 -15.69
C ALA A 19 0.19 19.03 -15.14
N LEU A 20 0.48 19.38 -13.88
CA LEU A 20 -0.04 20.58 -13.24
C LEU A 20 0.45 21.86 -13.91
N SER A 21 1.65 21.88 -14.51
CA SER A 21 2.18 23.05 -15.22
C SER A 21 1.41 23.36 -16.50
N PHE A 22 0.79 22.37 -17.14
CA PHE A 22 -0.03 22.56 -18.34
C PHE A 22 -1.51 22.84 -18.06
N ILE A 23 -2.01 22.54 -16.85
CA ILE A 23 -3.42 22.75 -16.53
C ILE A 23 -3.68 24.18 -16.09
N GLU A 24 -4.45 24.94 -16.89
CA GLU A 24 -4.91 26.27 -16.53
C GLU A 24 -6.10 26.20 -15.56
N LEU A 25 -5.92 26.63 -14.31
CA LEU A 25 -6.96 26.51 -13.26
C LEU A 25 -8.25 27.29 -13.58
N ARG A 26 -8.16 28.39 -14.34
CA ARG A 26 -9.34 29.19 -14.73
C ARG A 26 -10.14 28.57 -15.86
N ALA A 27 -9.56 27.65 -16.62
CA ALA A 27 -10.28 26.97 -17.68
C ALA A 27 -11.46 26.17 -17.09
N LYS A 28 -12.65 26.31 -17.68
CA LYS A 28 -13.88 25.64 -17.19
C LYS A 28 -13.71 24.12 -17.03
N ARG A 29 -12.93 23.51 -17.92
CA ARG A 29 -12.70 22.04 -17.99
C ARG A 29 -11.38 21.60 -17.40
N SER A 30 -10.67 22.41 -16.61
CA SER A 30 -9.37 22.04 -16.00
C SER A 30 -9.44 20.77 -15.14
N TRP A 31 -10.53 20.58 -14.39
CA TRP A 31 -10.79 19.36 -13.62
C TRP A 31 -10.91 18.12 -14.50
N LEU A 32 -11.43 18.24 -15.72
CA LEU A 32 -11.57 17.14 -16.66
C LEU A 32 -10.21 16.72 -17.24
N LEU A 33 -9.33 17.69 -17.53
CA LEU A 33 -7.94 17.40 -17.95
C LEU A 33 -7.19 16.67 -16.84
N PHE A 34 -7.36 17.11 -15.59
CA PHE A 34 -6.76 16.42 -14.44
C PHE A 34 -7.33 15.02 -14.26
N PHE A 35 -8.64 14.83 -14.43
CA PHE A 35 -9.30 13.53 -14.40
C PHE A 35 -8.71 12.55 -15.42
N TYR A 36 -8.54 12.97 -16.67
CA TYR A 36 -7.93 12.13 -17.70
C TYR A 36 -6.47 11.80 -17.38
N PHE A 37 -5.69 12.78 -16.94
CA PHE A 37 -4.32 12.54 -16.50
C PHE A 37 -4.25 11.51 -15.38
N HIS A 38 -5.07 11.67 -14.35
CA HIS A 38 -5.09 10.75 -13.21
C HIS A 38 -5.62 9.36 -13.59
N THR A 39 -6.66 9.28 -14.43
CA THR A 39 -7.16 8.02 -14.98
C THR A 39 -6.07 7.28 -15.75
N LEU A 40 -5.35 7.97 -16.63
CA LEU A 40 -4.26 7.36 -17.41
C LEU A 40 -3.12 6.87 -16.50
N THR A 41 -2.76 7.64 -15.47
CA THR A 41 -1.75 7.22 -14.48
C THR A 41 -2.16 5.92 -13.78
N LEU A 42 -3.43 5.81 -13.37
CA LEU A 42 -3.97 4.62 -12.73
C LEU A 42 -4.07 3.44 -13.71
N LEU A 43 -4.47 3.66 -14.97
CA LEU A 43 -4.53 2.63 -16.00
C LEU A 43 -3.16 1.99 -16.24
N ILE A 44 -2.11 2.79 -16.35
CA ILE A 44 -0.75 2.30 -16.52
C ILE A 44 -0.33 1.50 -15.27
N GLY A 45 -0.58 2.04 -14.09
CA GLY A 45 -0.14 1.41 -12.83
C GLY A 45 -0.92 0.15 -12.45
N LEU A 46 -2.18 0.02 -12.87
CA LEU A 46 -3.08 -1.09 -12.56
C LEU A 46 -3.35 -2.01 -13.75
N SER A 47 -2.61 -1.88 -14.84
CA SER A 47 -2.78 -2.70 -16.06
C SER A 47 -2.74 -4.21 -15.80
N TRP A 48 -2.03 -4.63 -14.76
CA TRP A 48 -1.96 -6.02 -14.32
C TRP A 48 -3.30 -6.62 -13.86
N LEU A 49 -4.29 -5.80 -13.48
CA LEU A 49 -5.63 -6.29 -13.17
C LEU A 49 -6.29 -6.94 -14.40
N HIS A 50 -5.96 -6.48 -15.60
CA HIS A 50 -6.41 -7.10 -16.83
C HIS A 50 -5.99 -8.57 -16.94
N ILE A 51 -4.73 -8.89 -16.55
CA ILE A 51 -4.22 -10.27 -16.50
C ILE A 51 -5.05 -11.12 -15.53
N SER A 52 -5.33 -10.57 -14.34
CA SER A 52 -6.13 -11.27 -13.34
C SER A 52 -7.55 -11.59 -13.84
N MET A 53 -8.22 -10.61 -14.45
CA MET A 53 -9.59 -10.75 -14.94
C MET A 53 -9.70 -11.67 -16.16
N THR A 54 -8.76 -11.60 -17.11
CA THR A 54 -8.81 -12.41 -18.33
C THR A 54 -8.26 -13.81 -18.09
N ARG A 55 -7.00 -13.92 -17.67
CA ARG A 55 -6.29 -15.20 -17.60
C ARG A 55 -6.82 -16.12 -16.50
N TYR A 56 -7.20 -15.56 -15.36
CA TYR A 56 -7.62 -16.32 -14.19
C TYR A 56 -9.12 -16.21 -13.91
N GLY A 57 -9.74 -15.06 -14.21
CA GLY A 57 -11.18 -14.84 -14.07
C GLY A 57 -12.00 -15.29 -15.29
N GLY A 58 -11.35 -15.65 -16.41
CA GLY A 58 -12.02 -16.09 -17.63
C GLY A 58 -12.88 -15.02 -18.31
N MET A 59 -12.67 -13.76 -17.97
CA MET A 59 -13.43 -12.63 -18.53
C MET A 59 -12.98 -12.36 -19.97
N PRO A 60 -13.91 -12.11 -20.92
CA PRO A 60 -13.57 -11.67 -22.27
C PRO A 60 -12.71 -10.39 -22.25
N GLU A 61 -11.70 -10.30 -23.11
CA GLU A 61 -10.72 -9.21 -23.11
C GLU A 61 -11.37 -7.82 -23.19
N ALA A 62 -12.35 -7.63 -24.06
CA ALA A 62 -13.06 -6.36 -24.21
C ALA A 62 -13.81 -5.95 -22.93
N LEU A 63 -14.44 -6.91 -22.23
CA LEU A 63 -15.15 -6.66 -20.99
C LEU A 63 -14.14 -6.33 -19.86
N SER A 64 -13.05 -7.07 -19.78
CA SER A 64 -11.96 -6.82 -18.83
C SER A 64 -11.32 -5.44 -19.03
N ALA A 65 -11.05 -5.05 -20.28
CA ALA A 65 -10.52 -3.72 -20.59
C ALA A 65 -11.50 -2.62 -20.18
N THR A 66 -12.79 -2.78 -20.46
CA THR A 66 -13.85 -1.83 -20.09
C THR A 66 -13.98 -1.73 -18.57
N ALA A 67 -13.97 -2.87 -17.86
CA ALA A 67 -14.03 -2.91 -16.40
C ALA A 67 -12.81 -2.21 -15.76
N LEU A 68 -11.61 -2.46 -16.29
CA LEU A 68 -10.38 -1.80 -15.84
C LEU A 68 -10.46 -0.28 -16.03
N VAL A 69 -10.88 0.19 -17.22
CA VAL A 69 -11.06 1.63 -17.49
C VAL A 69 -12.06 2.23 -16.51
N GLY A 70 -13.24 1.62 -16.36
CA GLY A 70 -14.27 2.08 -15.42
C GLY A 70 -13.77 2.13 -13.97
N PHE A 71 -13.03 1.12 -13.55
CA PHE A 71 -12.42 1.09 -12.21
C PHE A 71 -11.38 2.20 -12.02
N CYS A 72 -10.49 2.40 -12.99
CA CYS A 72 -9.51 3.48 -12.93
C CYS A 72 -10.17 4.86 -12.96
N MET A 73 -11.25 5.05 -13.73
CA MET A 73 -12.05 6.27 -13.72
C MET A 73 -12.68 6.51 -12.34
N TYR A 74 -13.25 5.47 -11.72
CA TYR A 74 -13.78 5.55 -10.35
C TYR A 74 -12.69 5.97 -9.35
N LEU A 75 -11.53 5.34 -9.37
CA LEU A 75 -10.41 5.70 -8.49
C LEU A 75 -9.90 7.14 -8.76
N ALA A 76 -9.88 7.57 -10.03
CA ALA A 76 -9.45 8.91 -10.41
C ALA A 76 -10.38 10.02 -9.88
N LEU A 77 -11.65 9.72 -9.58
CA LEU A 77 -12.59 10.68 -9.00
C LEU A 77 -12.09 11.25 -7.67
N PHE A 78 -11.43 10.45 -6.84
CA PHE A 78 -10.91 10.91 -5.54
C PHE A 78 -9.86 12.02 -5.71
N GLY A 79 -8.81 11.79 -6.50
CA GLY A 79 -7.80 12.82 -6.76
C GLY A 79 -8.36 14.00 -7.54
N THR A 80 -9.33 13.76 -8.44
CA THR A 80 -10.01 14.83 -9.18
C THR A 80 -10.88 15.69 -8.26
N ALA A 81 -11.54 15.10 -7.27
CA ALA A 81 -12.30 15.85 -6.27
C ALA A 81 -11.37 16.72 -5.40
N ALA A 82 -10.22 16.18 -4.97
CA ALA A 82 -9.19 16.97 -4.30
C ALA A 82 -8.74 18.17 -5.14
N PHE A 83 -8.44 17.94 -6.43
CA PHE A 83 -8.06 18.99 -7.36
C PHE A 83 -9.19 20.02 -7.58
N ALA A 84 -10.43 19.58 -7.73
CA ALA A 84 -11.58 20.47 -7.93
C ALA A 84 -11.83 21.35 -6.69
N MET A 85 -11.72 20.80 -5.49
CA MET A 85 -11.82 21.57 -4.23
C MET A 85 -10.66 22.56 -4.09
N TYR A 86 -9.43 22.15 -4.35
CA TYR A 86 -8.27 23.04 -4.40
C TYR A 86 -8.48 24.18 -5.40
N ARG A 87 -8.87 23.84 -6.64
CA ARG A 87 -9.19 24.83 -7.67
C ARG A 87 -10.24 25.84 -7.20
N GLN A 88 -11.32 25.37 -6.58
CA GLN A 88 -12.37 26.23 -6.07
C GLN A 88 -11.88 27.17 -4.96
N ALA A 89 -11.02 26.66 -4.07
CA ALA A 89 -10.41 27.48 -3.01
C ALA A 89 -9.54 28.61 -3.58
N ILE A 90 -8.77 28.33 -4.64
CA ILE A 90 -7.99 29.36 -5.35
C ILE A 90 -8.91 30.37 -6.05
N LEU A 91 -9.93 29.93 -6.78
CA LEU A 91 -10.84 30.82 -7.53
C LEU A 91 -11.67 31.72 -6.60
N ARG A 92 -11.99 31.26 -5.39
CA ARG A 92 -12.68 32.05 -4.36
C ARG A 92 -11.74 32.88 -3.47
N ASN A 93 -10.44 32.85 -3.74
CA ASN A 93 -9.41 33.51 -2.92
C ASN A 93 -9.36 33.04 -1.46
N TRP A 94 -9.87 31.83 -1.14
CA TRP A 94 -9.72 31.22 0.18
C TRP A 94 -8.28 30.77 0.45
N VAL A 95 -7.59 30.40 -0.62
CA VAL A 95 -6.16 30.05 -0.63
C VAL A 95 -5.48 30.90 -1.69
N LYS A 96 -4.29 31.40 -1.36
CA LYS A 96 -3.49 32.19 -2.31
C LYS A 96 -2.53 31.30 -3.09
N PRO A 97 -2.21 31.66 -4.34
CA PRO A 97 -1.11 31.05 -5.08
C PRO A 97 0.21 31.13 -4.29
N GLY A 98 1.06 30.12 -4.44
CA GLY A 98 2.34 30.08 -3.74
C GLY A 98 2.39 28.97 -2.68
N LEU A 99 2.96 29.25 -1.53
CA LEU A 99 3.21 28.26 -0.48
C LEU A 99 1.91 27.60 0.02
N GLY A 100 0.89 28.41 0.31
CA GLY A 100 -0.41 27.93 0.80
C GLY A 100 -1.13 27.02 -0.19
N ALA A 101 -0.96 27.26 -1.50
CA ALA A 101 -1.55 26.41 -2.54
C ALA A 101 -1.04 24.96 -2.48
N GLY A 102 0.26 24.77 -2.24
CA GLY A 102 0.83 23.43 -2.06
C GLY A 102 0.27 22.72 -0.83
N PHE A 103 0.21 23.41 0.30
CA PHE A 103 -0.39 22.86 1.52
C PHE A 103 -1.87 22.51 1.33
N ALA A 104 -2.64 23.37 0.65
CA ALA A 104 -4.05 23.09 0.39
C ALA A 104 -4.24 21.86 -0.50
N PHE A 105 -3.55 21.79 -1.63
CA PHE A 105 -3.71 20.67 -2.54
C PHE A 105 -3.15 19.37 -1.97
N GLY A 106 -1.98 19.40 -1.33
CA GLY A 106 -1.41 18.24 -0.65
C GLY A 106 -2.30 17.71 0.48
N GLY A 107 -2.79 18.61 1.36
CA GLY A 107 -3.70 18.23 2.44
C GLY A 107 -5.00 17.61 1.94
N LEU A 108 -5.64 18.22 0.94
CA LEU A 108 -6.83 17.65 0.29
C LEU A 108 -6.53 16.32 -0.36
N TRP A 109 -5.40 16.18 -1.07
CA TRP A 109 -5.00 14.92 -1.69
C TRP A 109 -4.91 13.79 -0.68
N GLY A 110 -4.18 14.01 0.43
CA GLY A 110 -4.04 13.01 1.50
C GLY A 110 -5.39 12.60 2.08
N LEU A 111 -6.32 13.55 2.31
CA LEU A 111 -7.69 13.25 2.79
C LEU A 111 -8.47 12.40 1.78
N PHE A 112 -8.38 12.69 0.48
CA PHE A 112 -9.08 11.91 -0.55
C PHE A 112 -8.43 10.55 -0.79
N GLU A 113 -7.12 10.37 -0.60
CA GLU A 113 -6.51 9.03 -0.57
C GLU A 113 -6.98 8.21 0.64
N LEU A 114 -7.11 8.83 1.82
CA LEU A 114 -7.71 8.18 2.98
C LEU A 114 -9.17 7.76 2.73
N LEU A 115 -9.95 8.63 2.12
CA LEU A 115 -11.33 8.30 1.75
C LEU A 115 -11.38 7.12 0.78
N ARG A 116 -10.49 7.10 -0.22
CA ARG A 116 -10.32 5.99 -1.17
C ARG A 116 -9.91 4.69 -0.47
N ALA A 117 -9.11 4.78 0.58
CA ALA A 117 -8.66 3.63 1.36
C ALA A 117 -9.74 3.02 2.24
N GLY A 118 -10.83 3.75 2.54
CA GLY A 118 -11.92 3.26 3.40
C GLY A 118 -13.23 2.98 2.69
N LEU A 119 -13.53 3.72 1.59
CA LEU A 119 -14.83 3.64 0.93
C LEU A 119 -14.98 2.32 0.14
N PHE A 120 -16.13 1.63 0.28
CA PHE A 120 -16.41 0.33 -0.37
C PHE A 120 -15.32 -0.72 -0.15
N THR A 121 -14.86 -0.86 1.11
CA THR A 121 -13.74 -1.69 1.56
C THR A 121 -12.34 -1.15 1.24
N GLY A 122 -12.25 -0.10 0.41
CA GLY A 122 -11.02 0.59 0.08
C GLY A 122 -10.16 -0.09 -0.98
N PHE A 123 -9.45 0.74 -1.76
CA PHE A 123 -8.40 0.29 -2.67
C PHE A 123 -7.24 1.32 -2.66
N PRO A 124 -6.36 1.28 -1.65
CA PRO A 124 -5.26 2.23 -1.53
C PRO A 124 -4.02 1.90 -2.37
N TRP A 125 -4.10 0.92 -3.26
CA TRP A 125 -3.02 0.61 -4.20
C TRP A 125 -2.66 1.86 -5.03
N LEU A 126 -1.40 2.08 -5.31
CA LEU A 126 -0.86 3.28 -5.96
C LEU A 126 -1.13 4.60 -5.19
N SER A 127 -1.31 4.58 -3.86
CA SER A 127 -1.19 5.83 -3.11
C SER A 127 0.19 6.43 -3.34
N VAL A 128 0.22 7.74 -3.58
CA VAL A 128 1.43 8.46 -4.04
C VAL A 128 2.63 8.23 -3.11
N GLY A 129 2.38 8.14 -1.81
CA GLY A 129 3.42 7.93 -0.80
C GLY A 129 4.23 6.64 -0.99
N TYR A 130 3.67 5.59 -1.60
CA TYR A 130 4.42 4.36 -1.85
C TYR A 130 5.58 4.55 -2.83
N ALA A 131 5.55 5.55 -3.70
CA ALA A 131 6.65 5.88 -4.60
C ALA A 131 7.91 6.37 -3.86
N HIS A 132 7.76 6.78 -2.59
CA HIS A 132 8.79 7.45 -1.81
C HIS A 132 9.47 6.55 -0.76
N VAL A 133 9.40 5.22 -0.89
CA VAL A 133 10.02 4.28 0.07
C VAL A 133 11.56 4.38 0.12
N ASP A 134 12.21 4.86 -0.92
CA ASP A 134 13.66 5.05 -1.01
C ASP A 134 14.08 6.54 -0.97
N GLY A 135 13.13 7.46 -1.11
CA GLY A 135 13.38 8.90 -1.18
C GLY A 135 13.46 9.58 0.19
N VAL A 136 13.84 10.84 0.17
CA VAL A 136 13.96 11.67 1.40
C VAL A 136 12.64 11.77 2.17
N LEU A 137 11.50 11.68 1.50
CA LEU A 137 10.19 11.71 2.13
C LEU A 137 9.88 10.44 2.94
N SER A 138 10.62 9.34 2.74
CA SER A 138 10.44 8.10 3.51
C SER A 138 10.58 8.30 5.02
N HIS A 139 11.37 9.28 5.45
CA HIS A 139 11.58 9.58 6.87
C HIS A 139 10.31 10.10 7.57
N TRP A 140 9.33 10.60 6.81
CA TRP A 140 8.03 10.99 7.34
C TRP A 140 7.11 9.79 7.62
N ALA A 141 7.43 8.60 7.12
CA ALA A 141 6.60 7.41 7.30
C ALA A 141 6.29 7.13 8.77
N ALA A 142 7.33 7.14 9.62
CA ALA A 142 7.22 6.89 11.06
C ALA A 142 6.41 7.97 11.82
N TRP A 143 6.18 9.14 11.21
CA TRP A 143 5.46 10.25 11.82
C TRP A 143 4.00 10.30 11.36
N VAL A 144 3.75 10.25 10.06
CA VAL A 144 2.45 10.59 9.46
C VAL A 144 1.92 9.53 8.48
N GLY A 145 2.65 8.43 8.31
CA GLY A 145 2.27 7.32 7.42
C GLY A 145 2.27 7.69 5.93
N VAL A 146 1.89 6.72 5.11
CA VAL A 146 1.91 6.82 3.64
C VAL A 146 1.09 7.98 3.09
N TYR A 147 -0.06 8.28 3.69
CA TYR A 147 -0.94 9.35 3.20
C TYR A 147 -0.42 10.75 3.54
N GLY A 148 0.32 10.90 4.64
CA GLY A 148 1.06 12.13 4.95
C GLY A 148 2.20 12.36 3.97
N ILE A 149 2.92 11.30 3.59
CA ILE A 149 3.94 11.36 2.52
C ILE A 149 3.29 11.74 1.18
N SER A 150 2.14 11.16 0.84
CA SER A 150 1.39 11.54 -0.37
C SER A 150 1.08 13.03 -0.41
N ALA A 151 0.63 13.58 0.72
CA ALA A 151 0.33 15.01 0.83
C ALA A 151 1.56 15.88 0.60
N LEU A 152 2.71 15.53 1.18
CA LEU A 152 3.97 16.25 0.99
C LEU A 152 4.47 16.16 -0.45
N ALA A 153 4.40 14.99 -1.07
CA ALA A 153 4.82 14.78 -2.45
C ALA A 153 3.98 15.59 -3.44
N ILE A 154 2.67 15.65 -3.24
CA ILE A 154 1.76 16.45 -4.07
C ILE A 154 1.96 17.97 -3.83
N ALA A 155 2.22 18.40 -2.60
CA ALA A 155 2.58 19.79 -2.31
C ALA A 155 3.88 20.18 -3.04
N ALA A 156 4.91 19.34 -2.94
CA ALA A 156 6.18 19.54 -3.65
C ALA A 156 5.99 19.59 -5.17
N ALA A 157 5.16 18.68 -5.73
CA ALA A 157 4.85 18.68 -7.15
C ALA A 157 4.16 19.98 -7.60
N LEU A 158 3.23 20.52 -6.80
CA LEU A 158 2.59 21.79 -7.13
C LEU A 158 3.56 22.98 -7.03
N TRP A 159 4.43 23.02 -6.01
CA TRP A 159 5.46 24.06 -5.90
C TRP A 159 6.43 24.01 -7.07
N LEU A 160 6.85 22.80 -7.47
CA LEU A 160 7.71 22.61 -8.64
C LEU A 160 7.00 23.03 -9.93
N ALA A 161 5.71 22.69 -10.12
CA ALA A 161 4.92 23.14 -11.25
C ALA A 161 4.86 24.67 -11.34
N ALA A 162 4.78 25.34 -10.19
CA ALA A 162 4.79 26.79 -10.10
C ALA A 162 6.13 27.40 -10.54
N LEU A 163 7.24 26.74 -10.21
CA LEU A 163 8.58 27.16 -10.63
C LEU A 163 8.79 26.95 -12.13
N LEU A 164 8.29 25.83 -12.68
CA LEU A 164 8.40 25.49 -14.11
C LEU A 164 7.57 26.43 -15.00
N ARG A 165 6.44 26.92 -14.51
CA ARG A 165 5.69 27.99 -15.17
C ARG A 165 6.52 29.25 -15.12
N GLY A 166 7.34 29.50 -16.15
CA GLY A 166 8.10 30.74 -16.32
C GLY A 166 7.18 31.95 -16.20
N SER A 167 7.75 33.08 -15.78
CA SER A 167 7.15 34.38 -16.03
C SER A 167 7.08 34.53 -17.56
N ALA A 168 6.02 34.02 -18.19
CA ALA A 168 5.80 34.39 -19.59
C ALA A 168 5.78 35.92 -19.60
N PRO A 169 6.69 36.59 -20.33
CA PRO A 169 6.63 38.02 -20.44
C PRO A 169 5.26 38.34 -21.02
N TYR A 170 4.52 39.18 -20.32
CA TYR A 170 3.29 39.78 -20.81
C TYR A 170 3.68 40.63 -21.99
N THR A 171 3.73 40.07 -23.19
CA THR A 171 3.72 40.90 -24.42
C THR A 171 2.37 41.56 -24.47
N GLN A 172 2.35 42.83 -24.06
CA GLN A 172 1.30 43.78 -24.32
C GLN A 172 1.10 43.91 -25.84
N GLN A 173 0.32 43.03 -26.43
CA GLN A 173 -0.48 43.37 -27.58
C GLN A 173 -1.89 43.67 -27.05
N ALA A 174 -2.03 44.85 -26.48
CA ALA A 174 -3.30 45.48 -26.24
C ALA A 174 -3.89 45.86 -27.60
N THR A 175 -4.63 44.96 -28.20
CA THR A 175 -5.73 45.35 -29.05
C THR A 175 -6.87 45.77 -28.13
N GLU A 176 -7.19 47.05 -28.21
CA GLU A 176 -8.26 47.70 -27.46
C GLU A 176 -9.55 46.87 -27.54
N GLY A 177 -10.08 46.50 -26.38
CA GLY A 177 -11.45 45.99 -26.26
C GLY A 177 -11.73 44.82 -25.32
N THR A 178 -10.75 43.98 -24.98
CA THR A 178 -10.98 42.88 -24.00
C THR A 178 -9.73 42.65 -23.17
N ALA A 179 -9.63 43.36 -22.06
CA ALA A 179 -8.57 43.11 -21.07
C ALA A 179 -8.74 41.70 -20.48
N LYS A 180 -8.11 40.68 -21.07
CA LYS A 180 -7.89 39.39 -20.39
C LYS A 180 -7.03 39.69 -19.18
N LYS A 181 -7.65 39.68 -17.98
CA LYS A 181 -6.91 39.74 -16.70
C LYS A 181 -5.83 38.67 -16.72
N PRO A 182 -4.58 39.02 -16.34
CA PRO A 182 -3.46 38.07 -16.38
C PRO A 182 -3.78 36.79 -15.61
N SER A 183 -3.23 35.66 -16.04
CA SER A 183 -3.32 34.39 -15.38
C SER A 183 -2.56 34.45 -14.03
N VAL A 184 -3.24 34.89 -12.98
CA VAL A 184 -2.67 35.13 -11.64
C VAL A 184 -2.49 33.80 -10.91
N LEU A 185 -1.68 32.89 -11.44
CA LEU A 185 -1.38 31.66 -10.69
C LEU A 185 -0.06 31.73 -9.94
N PHE A 186 0.90 32.52 -10.39
CA PHE A 186 2.19 32.66 -9.70
C PHE A 186 2.84 34.00 -10.04
N ASN A 187 2.98 34.88 -9.05
CA ASN A 187 3.81 36.06 -9.16
C ASN A 187 5.29 35.65 -9.15
N SER A 188 6.12 36.26 -9.98
CA SER A 188 7.58 36.06 -9.98
C SER A 188 8.22 36.30 -8.61
N GLU A 189 7.64 37.17 -7.81
CA GLU A 189 8.06 37.50 -6.44
C GLU A 189 7.93 36.34 -5.46
N GLY A 190 7.04 35.34 -5.70
CA GLY A 190 6.87 34.19 -4.86
C GLY A 190 7.86 33.01 -5.10
N LYS A 191 8.61 33.02 -6.22
CA LYS A 191 9.51 31.93 -6.59
C LYS A 191 10.61 31.61 -5.57
N PRO A 192 11.31 32.61 -4.99
CA PRO A 192 12.32 32.32 -3.95
C PRO A 192 11.71 31.59 -2.76
N GLY A 193 10.51 31.97 -2.34
CA GLY A 193 9.81 31.30 -1.24
C GLY A 193 9.50 29.83 -1.52
N LEU A 194 9.17 29.47 -2.77
CA LEU A 194 8.93 28.06 -3.16
C LEU A 194 10.22 27.23 -3.20
N ILE A 195 11.33 27.83 -3.65
CA ILE A 195 12.65 27.16 -3.61
C ILE A 195 13.04 26.91 -2.15
N ILE A 196 12.87 27.90 -1.29
CA ILE A 196 13.13 27.76 0.15
C ILE A 196 12.24 26.67 0.76
N ALA A 197 10.94 26.62 0.40
CA ALA A 197 10.02 25.59 0.90
C ALA A 197 10.45 24.18 0.48
N LEU A 198 10.85 23.98 -0.77
CA LEU A 198 11.38 22.70 -1.25
C LEU A 198 12.68 22.33 -0.53
N ALA A 199 13.60 23.28 -0.36
CA ALA A 199 14.84 23.06 0.37
C ALA A 199 14.57 22.71 1.86
N LEU A 200 13.67 23.44 2.51
CA LEU A 200 13.26 23.15 3.90
C LEU A 200 12.58 21.81 4.01
N LEU A 201 11.77 21.39 3.04
CA LEU A 201 11.17 20.05 3.03
C LEU A 201 12.24 18.96 2.99
N VAL A 202 13.27 19.11 2.14
CA VAL A 202 14.39 18.16 2.06
C VAL A 202 15.20 18.16 3.36
N ILE A 203 15.53 19.31 3.90
CA ILE A 203 16.27 19.46 5.16
C ILE A 203 15.47 18.86 6.32
N ALA A 204 14.19 19.22 6.47
CA ALA A 204 13.32 18.69 7.51
C ALA A 204 13.20 17.17 7.38
N SER A 205 13.01 16.65 6.17
CA SER A 205 12.95 15.20 5.93
C SER A 205 14.22 14.50 6.39
N SER A 206 15.39 15.08 6.12
CA SER A 206 16.68 14.51 6.54
C SER A 206 16.87 14.56 8.08
N LEU A 207 16.37 15.61 8.74
CA LEU A 207 16.44 15.76 10.19
C LEU A 207 15.44 14.87 10.94
N LEU A 208 14.36 14.45 10.28
CA LEU A 208 13.34 13.58 10.87
C LEU A 208 13.74 12.10 10.91
N GLN A 209 14.90 11.74 10.35
CA GLN A 209 15.43 10.39 10.47
C GLN A 209 15.73 10.10 11.96
N HIS A 210 14.84 9.31 12.57
CA HIS A 210 14.92 8.98 13.99
C HIS A 210 14.58 7.52 14.24
N ASN A 211 15.37 6.87 15.10
CA ASN A 211 15.09 5.51 15.55
C ASN A 211 14.21 5.56 16.80
N TRP A 212 12.93 5.27 16.62
CA TRP A 212 11.91 5.22 17.68
C TRP A 212 11.91 3.89 18.44
N VAL A 213 12.65 2.92 17.94
CA VAL A 213 12.59 1.53 18.38
C VAL A 213 13.98 1.04 18.73
N ASN A 214 14.02 0.03 19.60
CA ASN A 214 15.26 -0.60 20.04
C ASN A 214 15.25 -2.09 19.67
N PRO A 215 16.41 -2.74 19.48
CA PRO A 215 16.50 -4.18 19.33
C PRO A 215 15.87 -4.93 20.50
N SER A 216 15.16 -6.01 20.21
CA SER A 216 14.53 -6.90 21.19
C SER A 216 15.19 -8.27 21.14
N GLY A 217 16.20 -8.47 22.00
CA GLY A 217 16.94 -9.72 22.13
C GLY A 217 17.76 -10.11 20.90
N SER A 218 18.03 -11.40 20.72
CA SER A 218 18.84 -11.94 19.63
C SER A 218 18.13 -11.90 18.29
N SER A 219 18.92 -12.01 17.24
CA SER A 219 18.45 -12.19 15.86
C SER A 219 17.46 -13.35 15.73
N PHE A 220 16.40 -13.18 14.94
CA PHE A 220 15.33 -14.14 14.72
C PHE A 220 15.51 -14.79 13.36
N ARG A 221 15.76 -16.11 13.36
CA ARG A 221 16.06 -16.86 12.14
C ARG A 221 14.79 -17.41 11.51
N SER A 222 14.65 -17.23 10.19
CA SER A 222 13.44 -17.62 9.48
C SER A 222 13.72 -18.26 8.13
N LEU A 223 12.80 -19.12 7.69
CA LEU A 223 12.75 -19.70 6.36
C LEU A 223 11.45 -19.24 5.68
N LEU A 224 11.58 -18.57 4.54
CA LEU A 224 10.46 -18.08 3.76
C LEU A 224 10.36 -18.90 2.48
N MET A 225 9.20 -19.52 2.25
CA MET A 225 8.96 -20.34 1.07
C MET A 225 8.49 -19.51 -0.11
N GLN A 226 8.99 -19.81 -1.33
CA GLN A 226 8.45 -19.40 -2.59
C GLN A 226 8.12 -20.66 -3.41
N THR A 227 6.85 -20.99 -3.46
CA THR A 227 6.41 -22.29 -4.00
C THR A 227 6.26 -22.30 -5.52
N ASN A 228 6.17 -21.15 -6.14
CA ASN A 228 6.04 -20.94 -7.58
C ASN A 228 4.98 -21.81 -8.27
N VAL A 229 3.86 -22.04 -7.58
CA VAL A 229 2.74 -22.84 -8.12
C VAL A 229 1.87 -21.93 -9.00
N SER A 230 1.69 -22.32 -10.25
CA SER A 230 0.77 -21.61 -11.16
C SER A 230 -0.66 -21.61 -10.62
N GLN A 231 -1.35 -20.46 -10.71
CA GLN A 231 -2.72 -20.33 -10.24
C GLN A 231 -3.69 -21.32 -10.91
N LEU A 232 -3.46 -21.67 -12.17
CA LEU A 232 -4.27 -22.66 -12.90
C LEU A 232 -4.08 -24.09 -12.38
N GLN A 233 -2.91 -24.39 -11.83
CA GLN A 233 -2.56 -25.73 -11.31
C GLN A 233 -2.81 -25.83 -9.81
N LYS A 234 -2.97 -24.71 -9.12
CA LYS A 234 -3.05 -24.67 -7.66
C LYS A 234 -4.22 -25.48 -7.11
N PHE A 235 -5.35 -25.49 -7.80
CA PHE A 235 -6.57 -26.19 -7.38
C PHE A 235 -6.79 -27.53 -8.10
N ASP A 236 -5.78 -28.03 -8.81
CA ASP A 236 -5.83 -29.34 -9.45
C ASP A 236 -5.69 -30.47 -8.40
N ALA A 237 -6.78 -31.23 -8.22
CA ALA A 237 -6.82 -32.32 -7.25
C ALA A 237 -5.76 -33.42 -7.55
N GLN A 238 -5.40 -33.62 -8.83
CA GLN A 238 -4.38 -34.60 -9.22
C GLN A 238 -2.97 -34.20 -8.76
N ARG A 239 -2.72 -32.92 -8.53
CA ARG A 239 -1.45 -32.37 -8.08
C ARG A 239 -1.37 -32.09 -6.57
N LEU A 240 -2.43 -32.43 -5.84
CA LEU A 240 -2.53 -32.16 -4.41
C LEU A 240 -1.35 -32.76 -3.63
N LEU A 241 -1.05 -34.04 -3.88
CA LEU A 241 0.04 -34.74 -3.19
C LEU A 241 1.41 -34.12 -3.51
N GLU A 242 1.66 -33.79 -4.77
CA GLU A 242 2.90 -33.11 -5.21
C GLU A 242 3.07 -31.77 -4.50
N GLN A 243 2.00 -30.98 -4.39
CA GLN A 243 2.05 -29.67 -3.73
C GLN A 243 2.30 -29.81 -2.21
N HIS A 244 1.68 -30.79 -1.56
CA HIS A 244 1.94 -31.08 -0.15
C HIS A 244 3.38 -31.55 0.08
N GLU A 245 3.88 -32.43 -0.78
CA GLU A 245 5.26 -32.92 -0.69
C GLU A 245 6.30 -31.80 -0.90
N ARG A 246 6.02 -30.86 -1.79
CA ARG A 246 6.83 -29.64 -1.97
C ARG A 246 6.96 -28.86 -0.66
N ILE A 247 5.84 -28.62 0.05
CA ILE A 247 5.86 -27.92 1.35
C ILE A 247 6.69 -28.70 2.37
N VAL A 248 6.49 -30.01 2.46
CA VAL A 248 7.26 -30.89 3.36
C VAL A 248 8.75 -30.79 3.09
N ASN A 249 9.17 -30.87 1.82
CA ASN A 249 10.56 -30.76 1.42
C ASN A 249 11.15 -29.39 1.73
N MET A 250 10.39 -28.31 1.55
CA MET A 250 10.83 -26.95 1.89
C MET A 250 11.02 -26.76 3.40
N VAL A 251 10.14 -27.34 4.25
CA VAL A 251 10.29 -27.29 5.71
C VAL A 251 11.62 -27.87 6.16
N LEU A 252 12.09 -28.94 5.51
CA LEU A 252 13.31 -29.65 5.88
C LEU A 252 14.61 -28.96 5.46
N ARG A 253 14.53 -27.84 4.71
CA ARG A 253 15.72 -27.16 4.16
C ARG A 253 16.62 -26.49 5.20
N ALA A 254 16.05 -26.06 6.35
CA ALA A 254 16.84 -25.48 7.43
C ALA A 254 16.11 -25.57 8.78
N GLN A 255 16.89 -25.65 9.85
CA GLN A 255 16.38 -25.46 11.21
C GLN A 255 16.35 -23.96 11.52
N VAL A 256 15.18 -23.43 11.83
CA VAL A 256 14.94 -22.01 12.05
C VAL A 256 13.87 -21.82 13.13
N ASP A 257 13.75 -20.60 13.68
CA ASP A 257 12.72 -20.26 14.66
C ASP A 257 11.31 -20.27 14.05
N LEU A 258 11.19 -19.73 12.82
CA LEU A 258 9.93 -19.62 12.09
C LEU A 258 10.09 -19.98 10.62
N THR A 259 9.29 -20.90 10.15
CA THR A 259 9.08 -21.19 8.73
C THR A 259 7.76 -20.56 8.30
N VAL A 260 7.75 -19.84 7.17
CA VAL A 260 6.54 -19.20 6.63
C VAL A 260 6.26 -19.71 5.23
N SER A 261 5.08 -20.30 5.01
CA SER A 261 4.59 -20.63 3.68
C SER A 261 3.81 -19.47 3.08
N PRO A 262 3.66 -19.41 1.74
CA PRO A 262 2.74 -18.49 1.08
C PRO A 262 1.28 -18.67 1.51
N GLU A 263 0.46 -17.66 1.19
CA GLU A 263 -1.00 -17.71 1.32
C GLU A 263 -1.59 -18.92 0.60
N THR A 264 -2.44 -19.68 1.29
CA THR A 264 -3.09 -20.89 0.76
C THR A 264 -2.11 -21.86 0.07
N ALA A 265 -0.89 -22.00 0.58
CA ALA A 265 0.10 -22.94 0.04
C ALA A 265 -0.32 -24.40 0.27
N TRP A 266 -0.98 -24.69 1.37
CA TRP A 266 -1.65 -25.95 1.66
C TRP A 266 -3.13 -25.81 1.28
N ILE A 267 -3.49 -26.30 0.10
CA ILE A 267 -4.77 -25.96 -0.54
C ILE A 267 -6.01 -26.68 0.02
N SER A 268 -5.83 -27.73 0.79
CA SER A 268 -6.93 -28.48 1.40
C SER A 268 -7.08 -28.14 2.89
N PRO A 269 -8.31 -28.07 3.41
CA PRO A 269 -8.51 -28.01 4.86
C PRO A 269 -7.80 -29.17 5.55
N TRP A 270 -7.21 -28.93 6.71
CA TRP A 270 -6.40 -29.92 7.42
C TRP A 270 -7.12 -31.27 7.61
N ALA A 271 -8.38 -31.25 8.01
CA ALA A 271 -9.17 -32.46 8.23
C ALA A 271 -9.41 -33.28 6.95
N HIS A 272 -9.41 -32.67 5.79
CA HIS A 272 -9.62 -33.29 4.48
C HIS A 272 -8.31 -33.61 3.74
N SER A 273 -7.19 -33.21 4.30
CA SER A 273 -5.88 -33.53 3.71
C SER A 273 -5.58 -35.03 3.84
N PRO A 274 -4.93 -35.65 2.85
CA PRO A 274 -4.48 -37.01 2.92
C PRO A 274 -3.66 -37.27 4.19
N VAL A 275 -3.95 -38.38 4.88
CA VAL A 275 -3.28 -38.75 6.16
C VAL A 275 -1.77 -38.82 5.96
N GLU A 276 -1.32 -39.43 4.87
CA GLU A 276 0.11 -39.55 4.54
C GLU A 276 0.78 -38.16 4.43
N SER A 277 0.14 -37.17 3.78
CA SER A 277 0.68 -35.83 3.66
C SER A 277 0.80 -35.11 5.00
N ARG A 278 -0.21 -35.31 5.87
CA ARG A 278 -0.20 -34.75 7.24
C ARG A 278 0.91 -35.35 8.07
N ASP A 279 1.06 -36.68 8.03
CA ASP A 279 2.08 -37.40 8.78
C ASP A 279 3.49 -37.02 8.33
N LYS A 280 3.73 -36.90 7.01
CA LYS A 280 5.01 -36.41 6.47
C LYS A 280 5.31 -34.99 6.95
N LEU A 281 4.32 -34.09 6.97
CA LEU A 281 4.52 -32.73 7.44
C LEU A 281 4.82 -32.68 8.94
N VAL A 282 4.09 -33.47 9.75
CA VAL A 282 4.32 -33.56 11.20
C VAL A 282 5.72 -34.11 11.51
N GLN A 283 6.17 -35.14 10.79
CA GLN A 283 7.54 -35.67 10.91
C GLN A 283 8.60 -34.62 10.51
N ALA A 284 8.34 -33.84 9.44
CA ALA A 284 9.23 -32.76 9.01
C ALA A 284 9.34 -31.64 10.07
N LEU A 285 8.23 -31.26 10.69
CA LEU A 285 8.19 -30.29 11.79
C LEU A 285 8.95 -30.77 13.02
N ALA A 286 8.80 -32.03 13.39
CA ALA A 286 9.53 -32.62 14.51
C ALA A 286 11.05 -32.59 14.28
N LYS A 287 11.52 -32.79 13.05
CA LYS A 287 12.93 -32.68 12.66
C LYS A 287 13.42 -31.25 12.58
N GLN A 288 12.59 -30.33 12.12
CA GLN A 288 12.94 -28.92 11.93
C GLN A 288 13.02 -28.16 13.27
N GLY A 289 12.16 -28.49 14.24
CA GLY A 289 12.21 -28.00 15.63
C GLY A 289 11.63 -26.62 15.90
N GLY A 290 11.33 -25.82 14.86
CA GLY A 290 10.73 -24.49 14.98
C GLY A 290 9.21 -24.49 14.74
N VAL A 291 8.66 -23.32 14.56
CA VAL A 291 7.24 -23.09 14.24
C VAL A 291 7.04 -22.94 12.73
N LEU A 292 6.02 -23.57 12.18
CA LEU A 292 5.54 -23.35 10.82
C LEU A 292 4.28 -22.48 10.85
N ALA A 293 4.30 -21.35 10.16
CA ALA A 293 3.11 -20.58 9.79
C ALA A 293 2.66 -21.06 8.39
N LEU A 294 1.63 -21.91 8.37
CA LEU A 294 1.13 -22.57 7.17
C LEU A 294 -0.12 -21.89 6.64
N GLY A 295 -0.03 -21.34 5.42
CA GLY A 295 -1.18 -20.77 4.71
C GLY A 295 -2.11 -21.86 4.21
N MET A 296 -3.34 -21.90 4.74
CA MET A 296 -4.36 -22.86 4.36
C MET A 296 -5.79 -22.30 4.47
N PRO A 297 -6.73 -22.83 3.70
CA PRO A 297 -8.15 -22.57 3.92
C PRO A 297 -8.63 -23.38 5.13
N LEU A 298 -9.46 -22.76 5.97
CA LEU A 298 -10.12 -23.47 7.08
C LEU A 298 -11.64 -23.52 6.87
N GLY A 299 -12.24 -24.69 7.10
CA GLY A 299 -13.68 -24.88 7.23
C GLY A 299 -14.13 -24.65 8.67
N LYS A 300 -15.43 -24.40 8.86
CA LYS A 300 -16.01 -24.41 10.20
C LYS A 300 -16.35 -25.83 10.59
N HIS A 301 -15.80 -26.32 11.68
CA HIS A 301 -16.27 -27.57 12.31
C HIS A 301 -17.66 -27.31 12.89
N ILE A 302 -18.65 -28.13 12.51
CA ILE A 302 -19.92 -28.18 13.19
C ILE A 302 -19.84 -29.35 14.21
N GLU A 303 -20.45 -29.18 15.36
CA GLU A 303 -20.47 -30.16 16.46
C GLU A 303 -21.00 -31.56 16.07
N ASN A 304 -21.67 -31.67 14.92
CA ASN A 304 -22.27 -32.91 14.42
C ASN A 304 -21.41 -33.69 13.41
N GLY A 305 -20.11 -33.34 13.25
CA GLY A 305 -19.22 -34.03 12.30
C GLY A 305 -19.35 -33.60 10.84
N GLU A 306 -20.28 -32.73 10.50
CA GLU A 306 -20.36 -32.11 9.16
C GLU A 306 -19.37 -30.97 9.05
N THR A 307 -18.56 -30.95 7.98
CA THR A 307 -17.70 -29.83 7.63
C THR A 307 -18.46 -28.84 6.76
N LEU A 308 -18.68 -27.63 7.28
CA LEU A 308 -19.13 -26.54 6.44
C LEU A 308 -18.07 -26.17 5.39
N PRO A 309 -18.49 -25.62 4.24
CA PRO A 309 -17.57 -25.19 3.19
C PRO A 309 -16.48 -24.25 3.73
N ILE A 310 -15.36 -24.20 3.03
CA ILE A 310 -14.21 -23.32 3.30
C ILE A 310 -14.70 -21.91 3.61
N ARG A 311 -14.33 -21.39 4.80
CA ARG A 311 -14.85 -20.10 5.25
C ARG A 311 -13.78 -19.08 5.60
N SER A 312 -12.53 -19.48 5.86
CA SER A 312 -11.47 -18.52 6.16
C SER A 312 -10.19 -18.82 5.38
N ASN A 313 -9.52 -17.75 4.97
CA ASN A 313 -8.16 -17.75 4.49
C ASN A 313 -7.25 -17.50 5.70
N SER A 314 -6.41 -18.48 6.05
CA SER A 314 -5.76 -18.48 7.37
C SER A 314 -4.28 -18.84 7.29
N LEU A 315 -3.53 -18.36 8.28
CA LEU A 315 -2.21 -18.88 8.65
C LEU A 315 -2.35 -19.66 9.95
N VAL A 316 -2.03 -20.93 9.91
CA VAL A 316 -2.04 -21.82 11.08
C VAL A 316 -0.62 -22.01 11.59
N LEU A 317 -0.40 -21.76 12.88
CA LEU A 317 0.89 -21.95 13.51
C LEU A 317 0.96 -23.37 14.08
N MET A 318 1.93 -24.14 13.62
CA MET A 318 2.14 -25.54 13.98
C MET A 318 3.56 -25.77 14.46
N GLN A 319 3.74 -26.65 15.44
CA GLN A 319 5.05 -27.03 15.97
C GLN A 319 5.12 -28.53 16.31
N GLY A 320 6.32 -29.07 16.31
CA GLY A 320 6.62 -30.40 16.81
C GLY A 320 5.77 -31.48 16.15
N GLN A 321 5.01 -32.25 16.95
CA GLN A 321 4.15 -33.32 16.47
C GLN A 321 2.81 -32.87 15.88
N GLY A 322 2.78 -31.68 15.23
CA GLY A 322 1.57 -31.14 14.64
C GLY A 322 0.68 -30.38 15.61
N GLN A 323 1.21 -29.98 16.75
CA GLN A 323 0.49 -29.16 17.73
C GLN A 323 0.18 -27.76 17.11
N TRP A 324 -1.09 -27.38 17.15
CA TRP A 324 -1.51 -26.03 16.77
C TRP A 324 -1.28 -25.06 17.92
N LEU A 325 -0.46 -24.04 17.68
CA LEU A 325 -0.16 -22.99 18.66
C LEU A 325 -1.12 -21.80 18.56
N GLY A 326 -1.76 -21.63 17.40
CA GLY A 326 -2.68 -20.57 17.10
C GLY A 326 -2.97 -20.43 15.62
N ARG A 327 -3.76 -19.43 15.29
CA ARG A 327 -4.08 -19.08 13.90
C ARG A 327 -4.31 -17.60 13.73
N TYR A 328 -4.10 -17.13 12.53
CA TYR A 328 -4.49 -15.82 12.04
C TYR A 328 -5.46 -16.00 10.87
N ASP A 329 -6.66 -15.46 10.99
CA ASP A 329 -7.66 -15.45 9.91
C ASP A 329 -7.65 -14.09 9.24
N LYS A 330 -7.62 -14.06 7.90
CA LYS A 330 -7.60 -12.83 7.10
C LYS A 330 -8.79 -11.94 7.45
N GLN A 331 -8.50 -10.68 7.81
CA GLN A 331 -9.51 -9.71 8.27
C GLN A 331 -9.98 -8.81 7.13
N HIS A 332 -9.08 -8.44 6.22
CA HIS A 332 -9.41 -7.60 5.08
C HIS A 332 -9.39 -8.41 3.78
N LEU A 333 -10.59 -8.80 3.34
CA LEU A 333 -10.78 -9.63 2.16
C LEU A 333 -10.65 -8.82 0.88
N VAL A 334 -10.15 -9.47 -0.19
CA VAL A 334 -10.03 -8.88 -1.52
C VAL A 334 -11.40 -8.86 -2.21
N PRO A 335 -11.92 -7.67 -2.58
CA PRO A 335 -13.16 -7.57 -3.35
C PRO A 335 -13.08 -8.37 -4.66
N PHE A 336 -14.17 -9.02 -5.03
CA PHE A 336 -14.30 -9.88 -6.23
C PHE A 336 -13.42 -11.13 -6.26
N GLY A 337 -12.45 -11.26 -5.36
CA GLY A 337 -11.59 -12.44 -5.23
C GLY A 337 -12.02 -13.35 -4.08
N GLU A 338 -12.33 -12.77 -2.93
CA GLU A 338 -12.63 -13.50 -1.69
C GLU A 338 -14.05 -13.23 -1.17
N PHE A 339 -14.69 -12.17 -1.62
CA PHE A 339 -16.11 -11.90 -1.38
C PHE A 339 -16.69 -11.07 -2.51
N VAL A 340 -18.01 -11.12 -2.66
CA VAL A 340 -18.76 -10.34 -3.67
C VAL A 340 -19.29 -9.08 -3.00
N PRO A 341 -18.86 -7.87 -3.44
CA PRO A 341 -19.46 -6.65 -2.94
C PRO A 341 -20.96 -6.59 -3.20
N PRO A 342 -21.77 -6.00 -2.30
CA PRO A 342 -23.20 -5.85 -2.50
C PRO A 342 -23.54 -5.20 -3.85
N GLY A 343 -24.51 -5.76 -4.60
CA GLY A 343 -24.93 -5.26 -5.90
C GLY A 343 -24.13 -5.79 -7.10
N PHE A 344 -23.03 -6.53 -6.89
CA PHE A 344 -22.16 -7.01 -7.97
C PHE A 344 -22.24 -8.52 -8.22
N ARG A 345 -23.21 -9.24 -7.64
CA ARG A 345 -23.35 -10.70 -7.81
C ARG A 345 -23.48 -11.10 -9.29
N TRP A 346 -24.27 -10.36 -10.08
CA TRP A 346 -24.43 -10.55 -11.52
C TRP A 346 -23.11 -10.48 -12.31
N PHE A 347 -22.17 -9.64 -11.84
CA PHE A 347 -20.85 -9.47 -12.46
C PHE A 347 -19.95 -10.69 -12.17
N VAL A 348 -19.97 -11.17 -10.93
CA VAL A 348 -19.14 -12.30 -10.50
C VAL A 348 -19.63 -13.63 -11.07
N GLU A 349 -20.94 -13.79 -11.30
CA GLU A 349 -21.52 -14.97 -11.94
C GLU A 349 -21.02 -15.18 -13.37
N GLN A 350 -20.55 -14.10 -14.03
CA GLN A 350 -19.91 -14.19 -15.34
C GLN A 350 -18.40 -14.51 -15.26
N MET A 351 -17.82 -14.42 -14.06
CA MET A 351 -16.42 -14.73 -13.82
C MET A 351 -16.30 -16.11 -13.19
N ARG A 352 -15.49 -16.98 -13.78
CA ARG A 352 -15.19 -18.32 -13.24
C ARG A 352 -14.15 -18.24 -12.12
N ILE A 353 -14.42 -17.46 -11.07
CA ILE A 353 -13.52 -17.37 -9.92
C ILE A 353 -13.84 -18.56 -9.00
N PRO A 354 -12.88 -19.45 -8.73
CA PRO A 354 -13.11 -20.65 -7.94
C PRO A 354 -13.17 -20.39 -6.42
N LEU A 355 -13.14 -19.12 -6.00
CA LEU A 355 -13.14 -18.75 -4.59
C LEU A 355 -14.55 -18.39 -4.14
N GLY A 356 -14.96 -18.99 -3.02
CA GLY A 356 -16.26 -18.71 -2.40
C GLY A 356 -16.25 -17.43 -1.54
N ASP A 357 -17.40 -17.11 -0.94
CA ASP A 357 -17.51 -16.06 0.06
C ASP A 357 -16.76 -16.48 1.35
N PHE A 358 -15.55 -15.94 1.52
CA PHE A 358 -14.80 -16.13 2.76
C PHE A 358 -15.39 -15.27 3.89
N GLU A 359 -15.30 -15.78 5.11
CA GLU A 359 -15.58 -15.02 6.31
C GLU A 359 -14.32 -14.24 6.75
N ARG A 360 -14.53 -13.04 7.24
CA ARG A 360 -13.46 -12.23 7.83
C ARG A 360 -13.07 -12.74 9.20
N GLY A 361 -11.79 -12.67 9.53
CA GLY A 361 -11.32 -12.85 10.90
C GLY A 361 -12.05 -11.89 11.87
N LYS A 362 -12.38 -12.36 13.05
CA LYS A 362 -13.15 -11.61 14.06
C LYS A 362 -12.24 -10.99 15.11
N GLY A 363 -12.58 -9.78 15.55
CA GLY A 363 -11.86 -9.07 16.61
C GLY A 363 -10.52 -8.47 16.17
N PRO A 364 -9.71 -7.99 17.13
CA PRO A 364 -8.37 -7.51 16.85
C PRO A 364 -7.48 -8.63 16.30
N ALA A 365 -6.62 -8.32 15.33
CA ALA A 365 -5.67 -9.27 14.78
C ALA A 365 -4.75 -9.82 15.89
N PRO A 366 -4.73 -11.14 16.15
CA PRO A 366 -3.91 -11.71 17.20
C PRO A 366 -2.42 -11.62 16.83
N ILE A 367 -1.58 -11.42 17.85
CA ILE A 367 -0.14 -11.65 17.76
C ILE A 367 0.18 -12.98 18.44
N HIS A 368 1.23 -13.66 17.96
CA HIS A 368 1.56 -15.00 18.44
C HIS A 368 3.02 -15.07 18.92
N PRO A 369 3.27 -15.72 20.07
CA PRO A 369 4.62 -15.97 20.54
C PRO A 369 5.30 -17.08 19.71
N VAL A 370 6.50 -16.80 19.20
CA VAL A 370 7.36 -17.75 18.49
C VAL A 370 8.80 -17.53 18.97
N ALA A 371 9.43 -18.56 19.51
CA ALA A 371 10.80 -18.49 20.03
C ALA A 371 11.05 -17.28 20.94
N GLY A 372 10.11 -16.96 21.82
CA GLY A 372 10.20 -15.82 22.75
C GLY A 372 10.02 -14.45 22.11
N ARG A 373 9.54 -14.36 20.85
CA ARG A 373 9.22 -13.13 20.12
C ARG A 373 7.74 -13.08 19.79
N LEU A 374 7.16 -11.89 19.83
CA LEU A 374 5.77 -11.67 19.42
C LEU A 374 5.73 -11.35 17.93
N ILE A 375 4.99 -12.14 17.18
CA ILE A 375 4.89 -12.03 15.72
C ILE A 375 3.51 -11.53 15.35
N GLY A 376 3.45 -10.47 14.52
CA GLY A 376 2.24 -9.98 13.91
C GLY A 376 2.09 -10.55 12.50
N PHE A 377 0.91 -11.03 12.14
CA PHE A 377 0.63 -11.64 10.85
C PHE A 377 -0.34 -10.81 10.03
N ASN A 378 -0.15 -10.80 8.72
CA ASN A 378 -1.12 -10.30 7.74
C ASN A 378 -1.03 -11.15 6.47
N ILE A 379 -2.14 -11.21 5.71
CA ILE A 379 -2.24 -12.04 4.52
C ILE A 379 -2.46 -11.15 3.29
N CYS A 380 -1.47 -11.19 2.37
CA CYS A 380 -1.56 -10.60 1.03
C CYS A 380 -1.95 -9.11 1.06
N TYR A 381 -3.11 -8.78 0.54
CA TYR A 381 -3.70 -7.44 0.40
C TYR A 381 -3.77 -6.62 1.70
N GLU A 382 -3.70 -7.28 2.85
CA GLU A 382 -3.80 -6.63 4.17
C GLU A 382 -2.66 -5.67 4.45
N ASP A 383 -1.50 -5.82 3.82
CA ASP A 383 -0.38 -4.89 3.98
C ASP A 383 -0.65 -3.50 3.37
N LEU A 384 -1.72 -3.33 2.59
CA LEU A 384 -2.24 -2.04 2.15
C LEU A 384 -2.88 -1.20 3.27
N PHE A 385 -3.26 -1.84 4.38
CA PHE A 385 -4.03 -1.21 5.47
C PHE A 385 -3.16 -1.00 6.71
N PRO A 386 -2.47 0.14 6.82
CA PRO A 386 -1.50 0.41 7.89
C PRO A 386 -2.11 0.33 9.29
N GLU A 387 -3.40 0.67 9.44
CA GLU A 387 -4.10 0.70 10.72
C GLU A 387 -4.14 -0.66 11.43
N ALA A 388 -4.47 -1.72 10.68
CA ALA A 388 -4.57 -3.07 11.22
C ALA A 388 -3.20 -3.58 11.70
N ILE A 389 -2.14 -3.30 10.92
CA ILE A 389 -0.78 -3.72 11.26
C ILE A 389 -0.23 -2.90 12.42
N ALA A 390 -0.52 -1.60 12.47
CA ALA A 390 -0.14 -0.73 13.60
C ALA A 390 -0.75 -1.20 14.92
N LEU A 391 -1.98 -1.71 14.91
CA LEU A 391 -2.62 -2.32 16.09
C LEU A 391 -1.83 -3.52 16.62
N GLN A 392 -1.32 -4.39 15.75
CA GLN A 392 -0.49 -5.52 16.16
C GLN A 392 0.83 -5.05 16.80
N VAL A 393 1.42 -3.97 16.26
CA VAL A 393 2.62 -3.36 16.85
C VAL A 393 2.31 -2.73 18.21
N GLN A 394 1.15 -2.09 18.39
CA GLN A 394 0.69 -1.61 19.71
C GLN A 394 0.49 -2.75 20.71
N GLN A 395 0.06 -3.94 20.27
CA GLN A 395 -0.04 -5.15 21.08
C GLN A 395 1.34 -5.73 21.44
N GLY A 396 2.43 -5.25 20.83
CA GLY A 396 3.79 -5.65 21.13
C GLY A 396 4.47 -6.50 20.06
N ALA A 397 3.96 -6.57 18.83
CA ALA A 397 4.62 -7.31 17.76
C ALA A 397 6.07 -6.80 17.54
N HIS A 398 7.03 -7.73 17.57
CA HIS A 398 8.46 -7.47 17.36
C HIS A 398 8.88 -7.66 15.90
N VAL A 399 8.20 -8.54 15.20
CA VAL A 399 8.42 -8.90 13.79
C VAL A 399 7.06 -8.99 13.11
N LEU A 400 6.97 -8.53 11.88
CA LEU A 400 5.78 -8.67 11.03
C LEU A 400 6.00 -9.78 10.01
N VAL A 401 4.93 -10.48 9.65
CA VAL A 401 4.92 -11.53 8.62
C VAL A 401 3.80 -11.24 7.64
N ASN A 402 4.13 -11.22 6.34
CA ASN A 402 3.15 -11.19 5.26
C ASN A 402 3.24 -12.47 4.41
N ALA A 403 2.15 -13.22 4.32
CA ALA A 403 2.04 -14.39 3.46
C ALA A 403 1.11 -14.07 2.27
N SER A 404 1.62 -14.19 1.03
CA SER A 404 0.89 -13.72 -0.16
C SER A 404 0.84 -14.74 -1.29
N ASN A 405 -0.19 -14.61 -2.14
CA ASN A 405 -0.26 -15.31 -3.41
C ASN A 405 -0.47 -14.30 -4.55
N LEU A 406 0.62 -13.90 -5.20
CA LEU A 406 0.61 -12.95 -6.30
C LEU A 406 0.52 -13.60 -7.69
N ALA A 407 0.32 -14.93 -7.77
CA ALA A 407 0.19 -15.64 -9.04
C ALA A 407 -0.99 -15.15 -9.88
N TRP A 408 -2.00 -14.54 -9.26
CA TRP A 408 -3.12 -13.89 -9.92
C TRP A 408 -2.73 -12.75 -10.87
N PHE A 409 -1.56 -12.16 -10.66
CA PHE A 409 -1.12 -10.97 -11.40
C PHE A 409 -0.09 -11.29 -12.47
N GLY A 410 0.31 -12.58 -12.60
CA GLY A 410 1.33 -13.02 -13.54
C GLY A 410 2.68 -12.33 -13.33
N ASP A 411 3.53 -12.35 -14.34
CA ASP A 411 4.77 -11.58 -14.36
C ASP A 411 4.47 -10.12 -14.72
N SER A 412 4.27 -9.30 -13.70
CA SER A 412 3.82 -7.92 -13.87
C SER A 412 4.39 -6.98 -12.81
N HIS A 413 4.12 -5.69 -12.99
CA HIS A 413 4.50 -4.65 -12.03
C HIS A 413 3.90 -4.84 -10.63
N ALA A 414 2.80 -5.59 -10.49
CA ALA A 414 2.17 -5.88 -9.21
C ALA A 414 3.14 -6.47 -8.20
N LEU A 415 4.07 -7.35 -8.63
CA LEU A 415 5.05 -7.99 -7.77
C LEU A 415 5.97 -6.96 -7.09
N HIS A 416 6.44 -5.99 -7.85
CA HIS A 416 7.29 -4.91 -7.37
C HIS A 416 6.51 -3.91 -6.51
N GLN A 417 5.32 -3.51 -6.95
CA GLN A 417 4.45 -2.58 -6.23
C GLN A 417 4.07 -3.11 -4.86
N HIS A 418 3.73 -4.41 -4.77
CA HIS A 418 3.36 -5.03 -3.51
C HIS A 418 4.55 -5.13 -2.53
N LEU A 419 5.78 -5.32 -3.04
CA LEU A 419 6.98 -5.23 -2.20
C LEU A 419 7.20 -3.81 -1.65
N GLN A 420 6.97 -2.75 -2.47
CA GLN A 420 7.02 -1.36 -2.00
C GLN A 420 6.02 -1.09 -0.88
N ILE A 421 4.81 -1.64 -0.97
CA ILE A 421 3.78 -1.52 0.05
C ILE A 421 4.25 -2.12 1.37
N SER A 422 4.78 -3.35 1.34
CA SER A 422 5.34 -4.01 2.54
C SER A 422 6.51 -3.23 3.14
N ARG A 423 7.39 -2.67 2.30
CA ARG A 423 8.50 -1.81 2.74
C ARG A 423 8.01 -0.55 3.45
N MET A 424 6.93 0.05 2.97
CA MET A 424 6.31 1.21 3.63
C MET A 424 5.79 0.84 5.02
N ARG A 425 5.20 -0.34 5.21
CA ARG A 425 4.79 -0.83 6.55
C ARG A 425 5.97 -0.92 7.50
N SER A 426 7.12 -1.43 7.02
CA SER A 426 8.33 -1.47 7.84
C SER A 426 8.83 -0.07 8.22
N LEU A 427 8.80 0.90 7.30
CA LEU A 427 9.17 2.29 7.57
C LEU A 427 8.25 2.96 8.60
N GLU A 428 6.95 2.83 8.44
CA GLU A 428 5.94 3.44 9.32
C GLU A 428 6.04 2.94 10.76
N LEU A 429 6.30 1.65 10.91
CA LEU A 429 6.21 0.96 12.19
C LEU A 429 7.60 0.66 12.80
N GLN A 430 8.65 0.88 12.02
CA GLN A 430 10.02 0.47 12.33
C GLN A 430 10.09 -0.98 12.84
N ARG A 431 9.43 -1.89 12.09
CA ARG A 431 9.44 -3.33 12.32
C ARG A 431 9.99 -4.06 11.12
N PRO A 432 10.88 -5.05 11.32
CA PRO A 432 11.24 -5.94 10.23
C PRO A 432 10.03 -6.73 9.75
N MET A 433 9.96 -7.00 8.44
CA MET A 433 8.91 -7.81 7.86
C MET A 433 9.49 -8.98 7.08
N LEU A 434 8.98 -10.18 7.37
CA LEU A 434 9.25 -11.43 6.69
C LEU A 434 8.12 -11.69 5.70
N ARG A 435 8.44 -11.77 4.42
CA ARG A 435 7.46 -11.88 3.37
C ARG A 435 7.64 -13.18 2.59
N ALA A 436 6.68 -14.11 2.70
CA ALA A 436 6.62 -15.35 1.94
C ALA A 436 5.56 -15.24 0.85
N THR A 437 5.94 -15.43 -0.41
CA THR A 437 5.03 -15.27 -1.55
C THR A 437 5.10 -16.47 -2.49
N ASN A 438 4.00 -16.80 -3.16
CA ASN A 438 3.98 -17.93 -4.08
C ASN A 438 4.92 -17.71 -5.29
N THR A 439 4.79 -16.56 -5.99
CA THR A 439 5.54 -16.29 -7.24
C THR A 439 6.55 -15.15 -7.13
N GLY A 440 6.65 -14.51 -5.96
CA GLY A 440 7.56 -13.38 -5.69
C GLY A 440 6.76 -12.12 -5.26
N ALA A 441 7.33 -11.12 -4.60
CA ALA A 441 8.72 -11.05 -4.15
C ALA A 441 8.86 -11.58 -2.72
N THR A 442 9.33 -12.80 -2.56
CA THR A 442 9.70 -13.34 -1.25
C THR A 442 10.94 -12.59 -0.76
N ALA A 443 10.86 -11.99 0.42
CA ALA A 443 11.90 -11.08 0.92
C ALA A 443 11.91 -10.95 2.44
N ALA A 444 13.07 -10.60 2.98
CA ALA A 444 13.24 -10.06 4.32
C ALA A 444 13.46 -8.56 4.22
N ILE A 445 12.70 -7.78 4.98
CA ILE A 445 12.73 -6.32 5.01
C ILE A 445 13.15 -5.89 6.40
N GLY A 446 14.14 -4.98 6.48
CA GLY A 446 14.59 -4.39 7.73
C GLY A 446 13.58 -3.40 8.32
N ALA A 447 13.77 -3.05 9.58
CA ALA A 447 12.95 -2.04 10.26
C ALA A 447 13.06 -0.64 9.61
N ASP A 448 14.09 -0.41 8.82
CA ASP A 448 14.34 0.78 8.01
C ASP A 448 13.74 0.70 6.59
N GLY A 449 12.94 -0.31 6.30
CA GLY A 449 12.31 -0.54 5.00
C GLY A 449 13.25 -1.06 3.91
N ARG A 450 14.54 -1.28 4.19
CA ARG A 450 15.47 -1.84 3.21
C ARG A 450 15.23 -3.33 3.01
N VAL A 451 15.35 -3.78 1.77
CA VAL A 451 15.32 -5.21 1.44
C VAL A 451 16.68 -5.82 1.83
N LEU A 452 16.68 -6.65 2.87
CA LEU A 452 17.87 -7.31 3.38
C LEU A 452 18.26 -8.51 2.49
N ALA A 453 17.24 -9.26 2.04
CA ALA A 453 17.41 -10.39 1.13
C ALA A 453 16.10 -10.62 0.38
N LYS A 454 16.18 -11.09 -0.86
CA LYS A 454 15.00 -11.48 -1.66
C LYS A 454 15.33 -12.59 -2.64
N LEU A 455 14.34 -13.39 -3.03
CA LEU A 455 14.43 -14.37 -4.10
C LEU A 455 14.12 -13.74 -5.47
N PRO A 456 14.63 -14.34 -6.55
CA PRO A 456 14.14 -14.02 -7.89
C PRO A 456 12.65 -14.29 -8.00
N HIS A 457 11.94 -13.50 -8.81
CA HIS A 457 10.55 -13.77 -9.10
C HIS A 457 10.41 -15.07 -9.91
N LEU A 458 9.28 -15.76 -9.77
CA LEU A 458 8.94 -16.96 -10.54
C LEU A 458 9.95 -18.11 -10.38
N SER A 459 10.70 -18.17 -9.27
CA SER A 459 11.54 -19.31 -8.90
C SER A 459 10.92 -20.13 -7.79
N GLU A 460 11.17 -21.44 -7.76
CA GLU A 460 10.80 -22.33 -6.65
C GLU A 460 12.02 -22.45 -5.74
N GLU A 461 12.00 -21.72 -4.62
CA GLU A 461 13.12 -21.63 -3.71
C GLU A 461 12.69 -21.36 -2.26
N VAL A 462 13.63 -21.45 -1.33
CA VAL A 462 13.49 -21.01 0.05
C VAL A 462 14.53 -19.94 0.38
N LEU A 463 14.10 -18.90 1.08
CA LEU A 463 14.98 -17.86 1.60
C LEU A 463 15.21 -18.11 3.11
N VAL A 464 16.42 -18.56 3.45
CA VAL A 464 16.85 -18.62 4.85
C VAL A 464 17.49 -17.28 5.20
N THR A 465 16.96 -16.61 6.21
CA THR A 465 17.36 -15.26 6.57
C THR A 465 17.23 -15.02 8.07
N SER A 466 17.77 -13.91 8.54
CA SER A 466 17.60 -13.46 9.91
C SER A 466 17.26 -11.98 9.94
N VAL A 467 16.36 -11.60 10.85
CA VAL A 467 16.01 -10.20 11.10
C VAL A 467 16.23 -9.87 12.58
N GLN A 468 16.47 -8.60 12.87
CA GLN A 468 16.54 -8.10 14.24
C GLN A 468 15.12 -7.76 14.70
N PRO A 469 14.55 -8.47 15.70
CA PRO A 469 13.27 -8.07 16.29
C PRO A 469 13.40 -6.71 16.97
N MET A 470 12.36 -5.90 16.91
CA MET A 470 12.37 -4.53 17.44
C MET A 470 11.23 -4.34 18.44
N HIS A 471 11.42 -3.44 19.42
CA HIS A 471 10.38 -3.00 20.35
C HIS A 471 10.37 -1.46 20.46
N GLY A 472 9.27 -0.89 20.95
CA GLY A 472 9.03 0.56 20.98
C GLY A 472 7.93 0.95 19.98
N LEU A 473 7.56 2.21 19.91
CA LEU A 473 6.49 2.70 19.03
C LEU A 473 6.93 3.96 18.32
N THR A 474 6.78 4.00 17.01
CA THR A 474 6.85 5.24 16.22
C THR A 474 5.65 6.14 16.55
N PRO A 475 5.70 7.45 16.29
CA PRO A 475 4.53 8.32 16.39
C PRO A 475 3.34 7.78 15.58
N PHE A 476 3.59 7.31 14.35
CA PHE A 476 2.54 6.69 13.54
C PHE A 476 1.98 5.41 14.19
N ALA A 477 2.83 4.51 14.70
CA ALA A 477 2.38 3.30 15.40
C ALA A 477 1.55 3.64 16.65
N ARG A 478 1.89 4.71 17.37
CA ARG A 478 1.21 5.14 18.61
C ARG A 478 -0.16 5.77 18.33
N PHE A 479 -0.22 6.68 17.36
CA PHE A 479 -1.41 7.49 17.08
C PHE A 479 -2.17 7.04 15.83
N ARG A 480 -1.59 6.15 15.03
CA ARG A 480 -2.17 5.57 13.82
C ARG A 480 -2.71 6.65 12.88
N LEU A 481 -3.89 6.46 12.34
CA LEU A 481 -4.54 7.39 11.42
C LEU A 481 -4.73 8.79 12.02
N SER A 482 -4.86 8.92 13.34
CA SER A 482 -4.97 10.22 13.98
C SER A 482 -3.73 11.09 13.74
N ALA A 483 -2.52 10.51 13.71
CA ALA A 483 -1.30 11.25 13.37
C ALA A 483 -1.38 11.85 11.96
N THR A 484 -1.83 11.04 11.00
CA THR A 484 -2.05 11.50 9.61
C THR A 484 -3.12 12.59 9.55
N LEU A 485 -4.28 12.40 10.18
CA LEU A 485 -5.38 13.36 10.14
C LEU A 485 -5.00 14.70 10.77
N VAL A 486 -4.30 14.70 11.89
CA VAL A 486 -3.77 15.92 12.52
C VAL A 486 -2.81 16.63 11.57
N PHE A 487 -1.88 15.90 10.96
CA PHE A 487 -0.94 16.46 10.00
C PHE A 487 -1.63 17.09 8.78
N LEU A 488 -2.58 16.38 8.16
CA LEU A 488 -3.34 16.90 7.01
C LEU A 488 -4.17 18.13 7.39
N SER A 489 -4.76 18.13 8.60
CA SER A 489 -5.49 19.29 9.13
C SER A 489 -4.57 20.50 9.32
N LEU A 490 -3.36 20.29 9.86
CA LEU A 490 -2.36 21.35 9.99
C LEU A 490 -1.95 21.93 8.63
N MET A 491 -1.75 21.09 7.61
CA MET A 491 -1.48 21.58 6.25
C MET A 491 -2.60 22.48 5.74
N LEU A 492 -3.87 22.11 5.93
CA LEU A 492 -5.02 22.92 5.53
C LEU A 492 -5.13 24.24 6.31
N ILE A 493 -4.87 24.19 7.63
CA ILE A 493 -4.85 25.40 8.47
C ILE A 493 -3.74 26.34 8.00
N LEU A 494 -2.54 25.83 7.72
CA LEU A 494 -1.42 26.62 7.19
C LEU A 494 -1.77 27.26 5.84
N ALA A 495 -2.47 26.53 4.97
CA ALA A 495 -2.94 27.06 3.69
C ALA A 495 -3.89 28.27 3.86
N LEU A 496 -4.80 28.21 4.82
CA LEU A 496 -5.71 29.30 5.13
C LEU A 496 -5.00 30.47 5.84
N ALA A 497 -4.07 30.17 6.74
CA ALA A 497 -3.29 31.18 7.45
C ALA A 497 -2.44 32.04 6.51
N THR A 498 -1.80 31.43 5.50
CA THR A 498 -1.05 32.20 4.49
C THR A 498 -1.92 33.20 3.75
N ALA A 499 -3.17 32.84 3.43
CA ALA A 499 -4.11 33.75 2.78
C ALA A 499 -4.54 34.91 3.71
N TRP A 500 -4.74 34.64 4.98
CA TRP A 500 -5.13 35.64 5.96
C TRP A 500 -4.02 36.66 6.22
N ILE A 501 -2.76 36.23 6.34
CA ILE A 501 -1.59 37.11 6.56
C ILE A 501 -1.45 38.12 5.40
N GLU A 502 -1.55 37.68 4.13
CA GLU A 502 -1.46 38.57 2.98
C GLU A 502 -2.60 39.58 2.93
N VAL A 503 -3.82 39.18 3.29
CA VAL A 503 -4.98 40.11 3.35
C VAL A 503 -4.79 41.15 4.44
N SER A 504 -4.26 40.77 5.59
CA SER A 504 -4.02 41.66 6.73
C SER A 504 -2.88 42.65 6.43
N ALA A 505 -1.79 42.19 5.81
CA ALA A 505 -0.68 43.06 5.38
C ALA A 505 -1.15 44.12 4.38
N ASN A 506 -1.97 43.74 3.39
CA ASN A 506 -2.52 44.68 2.38
C ASN A 506 -3.54 45.68 2.97
N ARG A 507 -4.21 45.37 4.08
CA ARG A 507 -5.09 46.29 4.80
C ARG A 507 -4.32 47.25 5.71
N GLY A 508 -3.20 46.82 6.31
CA GLY A 508 -2.34 47.65 7.16
C GLY A 508 -1.64 48.78 6.43
N ILE A 509 -1.29 48.60 5.15
CA ILE A 509 -0.66 49.63 4.32
C ILE A 509 -1.65 50.76 3.92
N LYS A 510 -2.97 50.53 3.99
CA LYS A 510 -4.00 51.54 3.70
C LYS A 510 -4.33 52.47 4.87
N ILE A 511 -3.81 52.23 6.07
CA ILE A 511 -4.08 53.05 7.26
C ILE A 511 -2.95 54.08 7.53
N SER A 512 -1.84 54.01 6.78
CA SER A 512 -0.67 54.91 6.93
C SER A 512 -0.38 55.79 5.68
N SER A 513 -1.27 55.89 4.76
CA SER A 513 -1.24 56.83 3.64
C SER A 513 -2.55 57.64 3.62
#